data_013377a128d72eedff60190f17ad2c6b
#
_entry.id   013377a128d72eedff60190f17ad2c6b
#
_cell.length_a   1.000
_cell.length_b   1.000
_cell.length_c   1.000
_cell.angle_alpha   90.00
_cell.angle_beta   90.00
_cell.angle_gamma   90.00
#
_symmetry.space_group_name_H-M   'P 1'
#
loop_
_entity.id
_entity.type
_entity.pdbx_description
1 polymer ?
#
loop_
_entity_poly.entity_id
_entity_poly.type
_entity_poly.pdbx_seq_one_letter_code
_entity_poly.pdbx_strand_id
1 'polypeptide(L)'
;MIRFAVIGTNWITRQFVDTAHETGKFRLAAVYSRSLEQAQSFANDYPVEHLFTSLEAMAQSDAIEAVYIASPNSLHFSQTQRFLQHKKHVMCEKPLASNLAEVDAAIACARDNQRVLFEAFKTACLPNFLLLRESLPKIGRMHKALLNYCQYSSRYQRYLNGENPNTFNPAFSNGSIMDIGYYCLASAIALWGEPRSVQASANLLESGVDAHGVVVMDYGDFSVTLQHSKVSDSVLASEIQGERGSLVIEKLSECQKVCFAPRGALMQDLTQPQHINTMLYEAGAFAQLIENHAVEHPGLSLSRATAKWLTEIRRQTGVIFPADDLTHPLTA
;
A
#
# COMPACT_ATOMS: atom_id res chain seq x y z
N MET A 1 -21.90 -5.27 12.91
CA MET A 1 -20.64 -5.93 12.52
C MET A 1 -20.64 -6.03 11.00
N ILE A 2 -19.65 -5.47 10.33
CA ILE A 2 -19.54 -5.41 8.87
C ILE A 2 -19.22 -6.81 8.34
N ARG A 3 -20.05 -7.34 7.47
CA ARG A 3 -19.83 -8.63 6.80
C ARG A 3 -18.91 -8.40 5.61
N PHE A 4 -17.70 -8.98 5.65
CA PHE A 4 -16.76 -8.78 4.57
C PHE A 4 -16.38 -10.09 3.88
N ALA A 5 -15.92 -9.96 2.64
CA ALA A 5 -15.31 -11.02 1.86
C ALA A 5 -13.82 -10.77 1.64
N VAL A 6 -13.08 -11.81 1.30
CA VAL A 6 -11.69 -11.69 0.88
C VAL A 6 -11.47 -12.22 -0.53
N ILE A 7 -10.59 -11.54 -1.29
CA ILE A 7 -10.05 -11.98 -2.57
C ILE A 7 -8.55 -12.22 -2.39
N GLY A 8 -8.13 -13.47 -2.59
CA GLY A 8 -6.80 -13.95 -2.29
C GLY A 8 -6.78 -14.78 -1.01
N THR A 9 -5.98 -15.84 -1.02
CA THR A 9 -5.89 -16.82 0.08
C THR A 9 -4.46 -16.98 0.58
N ASN A 10 -3.65 -15.90 0.45
CA ASN A 10 -2.26 -15.88 0.88
C ASN A 10 -2.11 -15.48 2.37
N TRP A 11 -0.86 -15.44 2.84
CA TRP A 11 -0.56 -15.12 4.23
C TRP A 11 -0.99 -13.71 4.66
N ILE A 12 -0.93 -12.72 3.77
CA ILE A 12 -1.34 -11.34 4.09
C ILE A 12 -2.85 -11.26 4.33
N THR A 13 -3.63 -12.02 3.56
CA THR A 13 -5.09 -12.12 3.74
C THR A 13 -5.42 -12.71 5.10
N ARG A 14 -4.69 -13.76 5.57
CA ARG A 14 -4.88 -14.31 6.91
C ARG A 14 -4.60 -13.26 7.99
N GLN A 15 -3.48 -12.56 7.88
CA GLN A 15 -3.14 -11.49 8.82
C GLN A 15 -4.21 -10.40 8.88
N PHE A 16 -4.78 -10.03 7.72
CA PHE A 16 -5.86 -9.05 7.69
C PHE A 16 -7.13 -9.58 8.36
N VAL A 17 -7.55 -10.81 8.04
CA VAL A 17 -8.76 -11.42 8.63
C VAL A 17 -8.64 -11.48 10.15
N ASP A 18 -7.49 -11.91 10.67
CA ASP A 18 -7.24 -12.01 12.11
C ASP A 18 -7.42 -10.64 12.79
N THR A 19 -6.79 -9.59 12.24
CA THR A 19 -6.91 -8.24 12.81
C THR A 19 -8.29 -7.61 12.58
N ALA A 20 -8.94 -7.88 11.45
CA ALA A 20 -10.30 -7.43 11.20
C ALA A 20 -11.28 -8.00 12.27
N HIS A 21 -11.14 -9.28 12.60
CA HIS A 21 -11.90 -9.90 13.69
C HIS A 21 -11.55 -9.29 15.05
N GLU A 22 -10.26 -9.05 15.32
CA GLU A 22 -9.78 -8.47 16.58
C GLU A 22 -10.34 -7.06 16.83
N THR A 23 -10.61 -6.28 15.77
CA THR A 23 -11.30 -4.97 15.93
C THR A 23 -12.70 -5.10 16.53
N GLY A 24 -13.32 -6.28 16.47
CA GLY A 24 -14.72 -6.49 16.83
C GLY A 24 -15.73 -5.84 15.87
N LYS A 25 -15.26 -5.22 14.79
CA LYS A 25 -16.08 -4.50 13.81
C LYS A 25 -16.46 -5.35 12.60
N PHE A 26 -15.70 -6.39 12.29
CA PHE A 26 -15.83 -7.19 11.08
C PHE A 26 -16.13 -8.66 11.37
N ARG A 27 -16.86 -9.28 10.44
CA ARG A 27 -17.07 -10.72 10.37
C ARG A 27 -16.77 -11.21 8.95
N LEU A 28 -15.84 -12.16 8.80
CA LEU A 28 -15.60 -12.81 7.52
C LEU A 28 -16.82 -13.64 7.13
N ALA A 29 -17.50 -13.27 6.06
CA ALA A 29 -18.71 -13.92 5.57
C ALA A 29 -18.47 -14.75 4.32
N ALA A 30 -17.47 -14.39 3.50
CA ALA A 30 -17.20 -15.06 2.24
C ALA A 30 -15.72 -15.09 1.88
N VAL A 31 -15.33 -16.13 1.14
CA VAL A 31 -13.99 -16.28 0.57
C VAL A 31 -14.11 -16.52 -0.93
N TYR A 32 -13.32 -15.79 -1.71
CA TYR A 32 -13.16 -16.05 -3.13
C TYR A 32 -11.79 -16.66 -3.43
N SER A 33 -11.80 -17.71 -4.23
CA SER A 33 -10.62 -18.22 -4.93
C SER A 33 -11.02 -18.77 -6.30
N ARG A 34 -10.08 -18.78 -7.26
CA ARG A 34 -10.28 -19.45 -8.57
C ARG A 34 -10.50 -20.95 -8.45
N SER A 35 -10.06 -21.54 -7.34
CA SER A 35 -10.27 -22.95 -6.99
C SER A 35 -11.13 -23.03 -5.74
N LEU A 36 -12.21 -23.84 -5.80
CA LEU A 36 -13.07 -24.09 -4.64
C LEU A 36 -12.29 -24.78 -3.52
N GLU A 37 -11.36 -25.68 -3.86
CA GLU A 37 -10.49 -26.34 -2.90
C GLU A 37 -9.62 -25.34 -2.11
N GLN A 38 -9.03 -24.36 -2.79
CA GLN A 38 -8.26 -23.31 -2.14
C GLN A 38 -9.14 -22.42 -1.25
N ALA A 39 -10.35 -22.08 -1.72
CA ALA A 39 -11.30 -21.32 -0.91
C ALA A 39 -11.67 -22.09 0.37
N GLN A 40 -11.97 -23.38 0.23
CA GLN A 40 -12.29 -24.26 1.35
C GLN A 40 -11.11 -24.41 2.32
N SER A 41 -9.90 -24.62 1.80
CA SER A 41 -8.68 -24.72 2.62
C SER A 41 -8.43 -23.45 3.45
N PHE A 42 -8.69 -22.27 2.87
CA PHE A 42 -8.58 -21.01 3.61
C PHE A 42 -9.70 -20.89 4.66
N ALA A 43 -10.93 -21.24 4.28
CA ALA A 43 -12.10 -21.13 5.14
C ALA A 43 -12.08 -22.12 6.34
N ASN A 44 -11.31 -23.18 6.28
CA ASN A 44 -11.21 -24.14 7.41
C ASN A 44 -10.67 -23.50 8.70
N ASP A 45 -9.95 -22.39 8.60
CA ASP A 45 -9.41 -21.66 9.76
C ASP A 45 -10.39 -20.62 10.33
N TYR A 46 -11.54 -20.39 9.63
CA TYR A 46 -12.49 -19.34 9.98
C TYR A 46 -13.93 -19.82 9.84
N PRO A 47 -14.88 -19.31 10.66
CA PRO A 47 -16.30 -19.61 10.51
C PRO A 47 -16.89 -18.87 9.30
N VAL A 48 -16.72 -19.41 8.09
CA VAL A 48 -17.15 -18.82 6.82
C VAL A 48 -18.33 -19.61 6.25
N GLU A 49 -19.39 -18.92 5.87
CA GLU A 49 -20.61 -19.53 5.35
C GLU A 49 -20.62 -19.65 3.81
N HIS A 50 -19.90 -18.75 3.11
CA HIS A 50 -20.00 -18.65 1.65
C HIS A 50 -18.64 -18.75 0.96
N LEU A 51 -18.56 -19.64 -0.04
CA LEU A 51 -17.38 -19.80 -0.89
C LEU A 51 -17.76 -19.49 -2.33
N PHE A 52 -16.93 -18.66 -2.97
CA PHE A 52 -17.16 -18.23 -4.34
C PHE A 52 -15.96 -18.56 -5.24
N THR A 53 -16.26 -19.01 -6.46
CA THR A 53 -15.30 -19.13 -7.57
C THR A 53 -15.58 -18.15 -8.70
N SER A 54 -16.67 -17.37 -8.58
CA SER A 54 -17.03 -16.28 -9.47
C SER A 54 -17.03 -14.97 -8.70
N LEU A 55 -16.22 -14.00 -9.15
CA LEU A 55 -16.19 -12.64 -8.58
C LEU A 55 -17.54 -11.93 -8.77
N GLU A 56 -18.18 -12.17 -9.90
CA GLU A 56 -19.49 -11.58 -10.20
C GLU A 56 -20.56 -12.10 -9.23
N ALA A 57 -20.63 -13.41 -9.02
CA ALA A 57 -21.57 -14.00 -8.07
C ALA A 57 -21.32 -13.49 -6.64
N MET A 58 -20.05 -13.31 -6.24
CA MET A 58 -19.72 -12.74 -4.92
C MET A 58 -20.12 -11.27 -4.82
N ALA A 59 -19.89 -10.46 -5.86
CA ALA A 59 -20.24 -9.05 -5.87
C ALA A 59 -21.75 -8.83 -5.78
N GLN A 60 -22.55 -9.67 -6.43
CA GLN A 60 -24.01 -9.63 -6.40
C GLN A 60 -24.61 -10.16 -5.09
N SER A 61 -23.85 -10.88 -4.28
CA SER A 61 -24.37 -11.51 -3.06
C SER A 61 -24.71 -10.49 -1.97
N ASP A 62 -25.86 -10.66 -1.32
CA ASP A 62 -26.25 -9.91 -0.13
C ASP A 62 -25.57 -10.39 1.16
N ALA A 63 -24.77 -11.46 1.07
CA ALA A 63 -24.03 -11.99 2.21
C ALA A 63 -22.93 -11.03 2.70
N ILE A 64 -22.45 -10.13 1.84
CA ILE A 64 -21.33 -9.22 2.13
C ILE A 64 -21.70 -7.74 1.93
N GLU A 65 -21.07 -6.89 2.74
CA GLU A 65 -21.17 -5.43 2.68
C GLU A 65 -19.86 -4.78 2.22
N ALA A 66 -18.74 -5.48 2.44
CA ALA A 66 -17.41 -5.01 2.10
C ALA A 66 -16.56 -6.15 1.52
N VAL A 67 -15.47 -5.77 0.84
CA VAL A 67 -14.46 -6.73 0.33
C VAL A 67 -13.06 -6.22 0.65
N TYR A 68 -12.18 -7.15 1.03
CA TYR A 68 -10.73 -6.94 1.08
C TYR A 68 -10.07 -7.62 -0.12
N ILE A 69 -9.35 -6.84 -0.92
CA ILE A 69 -8.71 -7.29 -2.16
C ILE A 69 -7.20 -7.40 -1.92
N ALA A 70 -6.68 -8.63 -2.01
CA ALA A 70 -5.25 -8.96 -1.88
C ALA A 70 -4.78 -9.87 -3.02
N SER A 71 -5.26 -9.59 -4.21
CA SER A 71 -4.85 -10.20 -5.48
C SER A 71 -3.52 -9.59 -6.00
N PRO A 72 -2.97 -10.04 -7.13
CA PRO A 72 -1.90 -9.32 -7.82
C PRO A 72 -2.31 -7.90 -8.22
N ASN A 73 -1.37 -6.93 -8.16
CA ASN A 73 -1.63 -5.50 -8.37
C ASN A 73 -2.42 -5.20 -9.65
N SER A 74 -2.11 -5.87 -10.76
CA SER A 74 -2.79 -5.66 -12.06
C SER A 74 -4.28 -6.03 -12.05
N LEU A 75 -4.77 -6.70 -11.01
CA LEU A 75 -6.19 -7.06 -10.86
C LEU A 75 -6.93 -6.14 -9.89
N HIS A 76 -6.21 -5.28 -9.16
CA HIS A 76 -6.79 -4.42 -8.12
C HIS A 76 -7.88 -3.52 -8.69
N PHE A 77 -7.58 -2.80 -9.77
CA PHE A 77 -8.53 -1.86 -10.37
C PHE A 77 -9.83 -2.54 -10.82
N SER A 78 -9.75 -3.57 -11.65
CA SER A 78 -10.93 -4.24 -12.21
C SER A 78 -11.79 -4.88 -11.14
N GLN A 79 -11.17 -5.46 -10.11
CA GLN A 79 -11.89 -6.01 -8.97
C GLN A 79 -12.51 -4.92 -8.11
N THR A 80 -11.78 -3.85 -7.79
CA THR A 80 -12.29 -2.69 -7.05
C THR A 80 -13.52 -2.11 -7.74
N GLN A 81 -13.44 -1.84 -9.04
CA GLN A 81 -14.53 -1.28 -9.82
C GLN A 81 -15.78 -2.17 -9.76
N ARG A 82 -15.60 -3.48 -9.95
CA ARG A 82 -16.71 -4.47 -9.88
C ARG A 82 -17.46 -4.40 -8.56
N PHE A 83 -16.75 -4.46 -7.43
CA PHE A 83 -17.41 -4.46 -6.12
C PHE A 83 -18.05 -3.12 -5.77
N LEU A 84 -17.46 -2.00 -6.16
CA LEU A 84 -18.05 -0.69 -6.00
C LEU A 84 -19.36 -0.55 -6.81
N GLN A 85 -19.38 -1.03 -8.06
CA GLN A 85 -20.58 -1.03 -8.91
C GLN A 85 -21.73 -1.85 -8.30
N HIS A 86 -21.40 -2.94 -7.61
CA HIS A 86 -22.35 -3.76 -6.84
C HIS A 86 -22.60 -3.23 -5.42
N LYS A 87 -22.29 -1.94 -5.17
CA LYS A 87 -22.60 -1.27 -3.89
C LYS A 87 -21.90 -1.91 -2.69
N LYS A 88 -20.69 -2.48 -2.85
CA LYS A 88 -19.87 -2.96 -1.75
C LYS A 88 -18.79 -1.95 -1.41
N HIS A 89 -18.48 -1.78 -0.12
CA HIS A 89 -17.30 -1.05 0.31
C HIS A 89 -16.04 -1.85 -0.04
N VAL A 90 -14.96 -1.16 -0.41
CA VAL A 90 -13.72 -1.83 -0.86
C VAL A 90 -12.54 -1.34 -0.06
N MET A 91 -11.80 -2.29 0.53
CA MET A 91 -10.43 -2.11 0.96
C MET A 91 -9.53 -2.90 0.02
N CYS A 92 -8.60 -2.22 -0.63
CA CYS A 92 -7.69 -2.84 -1.60
C CYS A 92 -6.25 -2.70 -1.14
N GLU A 93 -5.47 -3.79 -1.25
CA GLU A 93 -4.03 -3.74 -1.01
C GLU A 93 -3.36 -2.69 -1.88
N LYS A 94 -2.25 -2.17 -1.33
CA LYS A 94 -1.40 -1.22 -2.04
C LYS A 94 -0.53 -1.96 -3.11
N PRO A 95 -0.21 -1.30 -4.21
CA PRO A 95 -0.79 -0.06 -4.71
C PRO A 95 -2.23 -0.27 -5.18
N LEU A 96 -3.07 0.74 -5.00
CA LEU A 96 -4.51 0.66 -5.30
C LEU A 96 -4.80 0.21 -6.74
N ALA A 97 -3.92 0.59 -7.68
CA ALA A 97 -4.00 0.22 -9.08
C ALA A 97 -2.63 0.33 -9.76
N SER A 98 -2.55 0.03 -11.05
CA SER A 98 -1.30 0.02 -11.82
C SER A 98 -0.79 1.42 -12.16
N ASN A 99 -1.68 2.42 -12.32
CA ASN A 99 -1.36 3.78 -12.74
C ASN A 99 -2.38 4.80 -12.24
N LEU A 100 -2.11 6.09 -12.50
CA LEU A 100 -2.99 7.19 -12.09
C LEU A 100 -4.38 7.12 -12.71
N ALA A 101 -4.50 6.75 -13.99
CA ALA A 101 -5.79 6.71 -14.69
C ALA A 101 -6.74 5.68 -14.04
N GLU A 102 -6.24 4.51 -13.70
CA GLU A 102 -6.98 3.48 -12.98
C GLU A 102 -7.40 3.96 -11.58
N VAL A 103 -6.51 4.64 -10.84
CA VAL A 103 -6.84 5.19 -9.51
C VAL A 103 -7.92 6.27 -9.61
N ASP A 104 -7.82 7.19 -10.59
CA ASP A 104 -8.83 8.22 -10.81
C ASP A 104 -10.20 7.61 -11.14
N ALA A 105 -10.23 6.57 -11.99
CA ALA A 105 -11.44 5.84 -12.33
C ALA A 105 -12.03 5.07 -11.12
N ALA A 106 -11.20 4.46 -10.29
CA ALA A 106 -11.64 3.77 -9.07
C ALA A 106 -12.27 4.75 -8.07
N ILE A 107 -11.65 5.92 -7.86
CA ILE A 107 -12.18 6.97 -6.98
C ILE A 107 -13.51 7.50 -7.51
N ALA A 108 -13.63 7.78 -8.82
CA ALA A 108 -14.88 8.20 -9.44
C ALA A 108 -15.98 7.14 -9.24
N CYS A 109 -15.64 5.87 -9.47
CA CYS A 109 -16.58 4.76 -9.27
C CYS A 109 -17.06 4.66 -7.81
N ALA A 110 -16.17 4.89 -6.83
CA ALA A 110 -16.55 4.90 -5.41
C ALA A 110 -17.55 6.02 -5.09
N ARG A 111 -17.30 7.23 -5.62
CA ARG A 111 -18.19 8.39 -5.49
C ARG A 111 -19.57 8.13 -6.11
N ASP A 112 -19.61 7.69 -7.35
CA ASP A 112 -20.85 7.43 -8.09
C ASP A 112 -21.72 6.37 -7.41
N ASN A 113 -21.08 5.41 -6.76
CA ASN A 113 -21.76 4.33 -6.06
C ASN A 113 -21.99 4.60 -4.57
N GLN A 114 -21.50 5.73 -4.03
CA GLN A 114 -21.62 6.12 -2.63
C GLN A 114 -21.07 5.00 -1.70
N ARG A 115 -19.87 4.51 -2.00
CA ARG A 115 -19.17 3.47 -1.22
C ARG A 115 -17.78 3.93 -0.84
N VAL A 116 -17.35 3.49 0.33
CA VAL A 116 -16.01 3.73 0.81
C VAL A 116 -15.03 2.89 -0.01
N LEU A 117 -14.02 3.55 -0.57
CA LEU A 117 -12.83 2.94 -1.15
C LEU A 117 -11.65 3.30 -0.25
N PHE A 118 -10.88 2.31 0.18
CA PHE A 118 -9.74 2.51 1.06
C PHE A 118 -8.52 1.71 0.53
N GLU A 119 -7.42 2.40 0.28
CA GLU A 119 -6.14 1.75 -0.03
C GLU A 119 -5.46 1.32 1.26
N ALA A 120 -5.04 0.06 1.35
CA ALA A 120 -4.41 -0.53 2.51
C ALA A 120 -2.94 -0.08 2.66
N PHE A 121 -2.74 1.22 2.85
CA PHE A 121 -1.46 1.80 3.23
C PHE A 121 -1.37 1.93 4.75
N LYS A 122 -1.15 0.80 5.41
CA LYS A 122 -1.16 0.69 6.87
C LYS A 122 -0.27 1.69 7.59
N THR A 123 0.88 2.06 6.99
CA THR A 123 1.86 2.97 7.61
C THR A 123 1.23 4.30 8.05
N ALA A 124 0.33 4.87 7.25
CA ALA A 124 -0.35 6.12 7.60
C ALA A 124 -1.28 6.01 8.83
N CYS A 125 -1.66 4.79 9.20
CA CYS A 125 -2.54 4.52 10.34
C CYS A 125 -1.77 4.17 11.63
N LEU A 126 -0.44 3.98 11.55
CA LEU A 126 0.38 3.54 12.69
C LEU A 126 0.52 4.63 13.76
N PRO A 127 0.40 4.30 15.05
CA PRO A 127 0.67 5.25 16.14
C PRO A 127 2.02 5.94 16.03
N ASN A 128 3.07 5.20 15.70
CA ASN A 128 4.41 5.76 15.56
C ASN A 128 4.58 6.61 14.30
N PHE A 129 3.80 6.41 13.24
CA PHE A 129 3.80 7.32 12.09
C PHE A 129 3.09 8.63 12.42
N LEU A 130 2.00 8.57 13.17
CA LEU A 130 1.33 9.77 13.67
C LEU A 130 2.24 10.56 14.62
N LEU A 131 2.89 9.86 15.56
CA LEU A 131 3.91 10.44 16.44
C LEU A 131 5.08 11.07 15.66
N LEU A 132 5.57 10.42 14.61
CA LEU A 132 6.60 10.95 13.73
C LEU A 132 6.16 12.30 13.13
N ARG A 133 4.95 12.36 12.58
CA ARG A 133 4.37 13.59 12.01
C ARG A 133 4.27 14.70 13.06
N GLU A 134 3.80 14.40 14.26
CA GLU A 134 3.72 15.35 15.37
C GLU A 134 5.09 15.80 15.88
N SER A 135 6.12 14.99 15.66
CA SER A 135 7.49 15.26 16.09
C SER A 135 8.31 16.11 15.08
N LEU A 136 7.81 16.32 13.85
CA LEU A 136 8.50 17.12 12.84
C LEU A 136 8.92 18.53 13.35
N PRO A 137 8.13 19.27 14.14
CA PRO A 137 8.56 20.58 14.65
C PRO A 137 9.81 20.53 15.56
N LYS A 138 10.14 19.36 16.15
CA LYS A 138 11.32 19.21 17.04
C LYS A 138 12.63 19.47 16.30
N ILE A 139 12.73 19.10 15.01
CA ILE A 139 13.96 19.24 14.22
C ILE A 139 14.22 20.66 13.74
N GLY A 140 13.28 21.60 13.92
CA GLY A 140 13.38 22.96 13.38
C GLY A 140 13.09 22.99 11.88
N ARG A 141 13.73 23.92 11.15
CA ARG A 141 13.62 23.95 9.69
C ARG A 141 14.23 22.68 9.11
N MET A 142 13.40 21.97 8.34
CA MET A 142 13.82 20.76 7.63
C MET A 142 14.66 21.13 6.40
N HIS A 143 15.70 20.34 6.11
CA HIS A 143 16.55 20.51 4.93
C HIS A 143 16.52 19.31 3.99
N LYS A 144 16.50 18.10 4.53
CA LYS A 144 16.42 16.89 3.72
C LYS A 144 15.94 15.68 4.51
N ALA A 145 15.51 14.65 3.79
CA ALA A 145 15.26 13.33 4.35
C ALA A 145 15.81 12.23 3.44
N LEU A 146 16.15 11.10 4.05
CA LEU A 146 16.39 9.83 3.40
C LEU A 146 15.34 8.84 3.89
N LEU A 147 14.48 8.35 2.99
CA LEU A 147 13.55 7.27 3.27
C LEU A 147 14.04 6.02 2.55
N ASN A 148 14.20 4.93 3.30
CA ASN A 148 14.89 3.75 2.83
C ASN A 148 14.06 2.48 3.09
N TYR A 149 13.84 1.70 2.03
CA TYR A 149 13.31 0.35 2.14
C TYR A 149 13.99 -0.54 1.11
N CYS A 150 15.04 -1.23 1.54
CA CYS A 150 15.73 -2.23 0.75
C CYS A 150 15.65 -3.57 1.48
N GLN A 151 15.09 -4.57 0.81
CA GLN A 151 14.92 -5.91 1.35
C GLN A 151 15.09 -6.94 0.24
N TYR A 152 16.04 -7.87 0.40
CA TYR A 152 16.21 -8.98 -0.50
C TYR A 152 14.94 -9.83 -0.56
N SER A 153 14.32 -9.90 -1.72
CA SER A 153 13.07 -10.64 -1.90
C SER A 153 13.30 -12.15 -1.83
N SER A 154 12.52 -12.85 -1.02
CA SER A 154 12.51 -14.32 -0.99
C SER A 154 12.21 -14.97 -2.35
N ARG A 155 11.68 -14.17 -3.31
CA ARG A 155 11.35 -14.63 -4.67
C ARG A 155 12.46 -14.33 -5.68
N TYR A 156 13.51 -13.57 -5.28
CA TYR A 156 14.57 -13.18 -6.22
C TYR A 156 15.40 -14.38 -6.67
N GLN A 157 15.68 -15.34 -5.78
CA GLN A 157 16.38 -16.57 -6.16
C GLN A 157 15.60 -17.37 -7.21
N ARG A 158 14.26 -17.41 -7.10
CA ARG A 158 13.42 -18.07 -8.11
C ARG A 158 13.50 -17.37 -9.45
N TYR A 159 13.55 -16.04 -9.47
CA TYR A 159 13.77 -15.26 -10.67
C TYR A 159 15.15 -15.58 -11.32
N LEU A 160 16.21 -15.63 -10.51
CA LEU A 160 17.55 -16.00 -10.98
C LEU A 160 17.62 -17.42 -11.55
N ASN A 161 16.78 -18.32 -11.08
CA ASN A 161 16.64 -19.68 -11.58
C ASN A 161 15.80 -19.79 -12.88
N GLY A 162 15.40 -18.65 -13.47
CA GLY A 162 14.59 -18.61 -14.69
C GLY A 162 13.08 -18.78 -14.46
N GLU A 163 12.60 -18.80 -13.22
CA GLU A 163 11.18 -18.73 -12.92
C GLU A 163 10.66 -17.30 -13.14
N ASN A 164 9.34 -17.16 -13.35
CA ASN A 164 8.72 -15.85 -13.55
C ASN A 164 7.76 -15.51 -12.39
N PRO A 165 8.26 -15.22 -11.18
CA PRO A 165 7.43 -14.89 -10.05
C PRO A 165 6.73 -13.53 -10.23
N ASN A 166 5.48 -13.42 -9.78
CA ASN A 166 4.64 -12.21 -9.92
C ASN A 166 5.36 -10.92 -9.51
N THR A 167 6.23 -10.99 -8.50
CA THR A 167 6.99 -9.84 -7.97
C THR A 167 7.91 -9.19 -9.02
N PHE A 168 8.40 -9.96 -9.99
CA PHE A 168 9.33 -9.52 -11.02
C PHE A 168 8.76 -9.63 -12.43
N ASN A 169 7.44 -9.71 -12.57
CA ASN A 169 6.74 -9.83 -13.83
C ASN A 169 5.88 -8.57 -14.09
N PRO A 170 6.13 -7.81 -15.17
CA PRO A 170 5.38 -6.60 -15.48
C PRO A 170 3.88 -6.83 -15.74
N ALA A 171 3.48 -8.05 -16.15
CA ALA A 171 2.07 -8.42 -16.32
C ALA A 171 1.26 -8.32 -15.02
N PHE A 172 1.92 -8.31 -13.87
CA PHE A 172 1.30 -8.14 -12.55
C PHE A 172 1.47 -6.74 -11.96
N SER A 173 1.94 -5.77 -12.75
CA SER A 173 2.15 -4.37 -12.31
C SER A 173 2.99 -4.28 -11.03
N ASN A 174 4.12 -5.01 -11.01
CA ASN A 174 4.97 -5.13 -9.83
C ASN A 174 6.40 -4.66 -10.14
N GLY A 175 7.30 -4.76 -9.19
CA GLY A 175 8.69 -4.29 -9.24
C GLY A 175 9.06 -3.68 -7.90
N SER A 176 10.27 -3.16 -7.78
CA SER A 176 10.76 -2.61 -6.52
C SER A 176 10.02 -1.34 -6.11
N ILE A 177 9.80 -0.40 -7.04
CA ILE A 177 9.10 0.86 -6.74
C ILE A 177 7.64 0.62 -6.37
N MET A 178 6.95 -0.29 -7.08
CA MET A 178 5.53 -0.58 -6.85
C MET A 178 5.27 -1.34 -5.57
N ASP A 179 6.22 -2.17 -5.11
CA ASP A 179 6.02 -2.99 -3.92
C ASP A 179 6.55 -2.31 -2.65
N ILE A 180 7.85 -2.07 -2.55
CA ILE A 180 8.49 -1.55 -1.34
C ILE A 180 8.86 -0.08 -1.43
N GLY A 181 9.24 0.43 -2.59
CA GLY A 181 9.45 1.86 -2.83
C GLY A 181 8.16 2.67 -2.63
N TYR A 182 7.00 2.04 -2.86
CA TYR A 182 5.68 2.57 -2.52
C TYR A 182 5.63 3.13 -1.09
N TYR A 183 6.13 2.37 -0.10
CA TYR A 183 6.13 2.81 1.30
C TYR A 183 6.92 4.10 1.51
N CYS A 184 8.07 4.23 0.87
CA CYS A 184 8.88 5.46 0.96
C CYS A 184 8.16 6.64 0.32
N LEU A 185 7.61 6.46 -0.88
CA LEU A 185 6.91 7.51 -1.62
C LEU A 185 5.63 7.95 -0.91
N ALA A 186 4.77 7.00 -0.53
CA ALA A 186 3.52 7.28 0.15
C ALA A 186 3.75 7.93 1.53
N SER A 187 4.79 7.51 2.26
CA SER A 187 5.18 8.16 3.51
C SER A 187 5.64 9.60 3.32
N ALA A 188 6.43 9.88 2.28
CA ALA A 188 6.85 11.25 1.96
C ALA A 188 5.63 12.14 1.66
N ILE A 189 4.70 11.65 0.83
CA ILE A 189 3.48 12.39 0.48
C ILE A 189 2.57 12.57 1.70
N ALA A 190 2.44 11.56 2.55
CA ALA A 190 1.64 11.64 3.78
C ALA A 190 2.19 12.65 4.80
N LEU A 191 3.52 12.86 4.84
CA LEU A 191 4.17 13.79 5.75
C LEU A 191 4.20 15.23 5.21
N TRP A 192 4.42 15.42 3.89
CA TRP A 192 4.73 16.72 3.32
C TRP A 192 3.87 17.13 2.11
N GLY A 193 2.94 16.27 1.69
CA GLY A 193 2.16 16.50 0.47
C GLY A 193 2.91 16.15 -0.81
N GLU A 194 2.41 16.63 -1.94
CA GLU A 194 3.04 16.38 -3.24
C GLU A 194 4.33 17.20 -3.41
N PRO A 195 5.41 16.61 -3.95
CA PRO A 195 6.61 17.36 -4.33
C PRO A 195 6.33 18.24 -5.55
N ARG A 196 7.21 19.22 -5.80
CA ARG A 196 7.21 20.03 -7.03
C ARG A 196 7.64 19.24 -8.24
N SER A 197 8.62 18.34 -8.06
CA SER A 197 9.14 17.46 -9.10
C SER A 197 9.83 16.24 -8.50
N VAL A 198 10.05 15.23 -9.33
CA VAL A 198 10.85 14.05 -8.99
C VAL A 198 11.90 13.80 -10.07
N GLN A 199 13.05 13.24 -9.65
CA GLN A 199 14.08 12.70 -10.52
C GLN A 199 14.32 11.25 -10.09
N ALA A 200 14.16 10.31 -11.00
CA ALA A 200 14.25 8.89 -10.70
C ALA A 200 15.26 8.17 -11.58
N SER A 201 15.99 7.24 -10.97
CA SER A 201 16.88 6.29 -11.65
C SER A 201 16.67 4.90 -11.08
N ALA A 202 16.63 3.89 -11.94
CA ALA A 202 16.47 2.50 -11.55
C ALA A 202 17.30 1.58 -12.43
N ASN A 203 17.67 0.42 -11.89
CA ASN A 203 18.21 -0.70 -12.66
C ASN A 203 17.08 -1.69 -12.92
N LEU A 204 16.83 -1.94 -14.22
CA LEU A 204 15.80 -2.87 -14.64
C LEU A 204 16.38 -4.30 -14.73
N LEU A 205 15.55 -5.26 -14.37
CA LEU A 205 15.77 -6.68 -14.66
C LEU A 205 15.46 -6.97 -16.13
N GLU A 206 15.88 -8.11 -16.62
CA GLU A 206 15.55 -8.58 -17.98
C GLU A 206 14.03 -8.67 -18.23
N SER A 207 13.26 -8.89 -17.18
CA SER A 207 11.79 -8.89 -17.23
C SER A 207 11.17 -7.52 -17.51
N GLY A 208 11.94 -6.43 -17.39
CA GLY A 208 11.46 -5.05 -17.61
C GLY A 208 10.96 -4.34 -16.36
N VAL A 209 10.93 -4.99 -15.18
CA VAL A 209 10.63 -4.31 -13.91
C VAL A 209 11.91 -3.86 -13.21
N ASP A 210 11.80 -2.88 -12.32
CA ASP A 210 12.93 -2.39 -11.55
C ASP A 210 13.33 -3.35 -10.42
N ALA A 211 14.62 -3.65 -10.34
CA ALA A 211 15.24 -4.40 -9.25
C ALA A 211 15.43 -3.52 -8.02
N HIS A 212 15.93 -2.30 -8.25
CA HIS A 212 16.19 -1.27 -7.25
C HIS A 212 16.22 0.11 -7.90
N GLY A 213 16.12 1.15 -7.11
CA GLY A 213 16.19 2.51 -7.60
C GLY A 213 16.36 3.57 -6.51
N VAL A 214 16.56 4.77 -6.98
CA VAL A 214 16.64 5.99 -6.17
C VAL A 214 15.75 7.05 -6.79
N VAL A 215 15.01 7.77 -5.95
CA VAL A 215 14.17 8.90 -6.34
C VAL A 215 14.56 10.11 -5.49
N VAL A 216 14.78 11.25 -6.13
CA VAL A 216 14.94 12.54 -5.45
C VAL A 216 13.66 13.34 -5.68
N MET A 217 12.98 13.70 -4.58
CA MET A 217 11.76 14.51 -4.58
C MET A 217 12.12 15.93 -4.17
N ASP A 218 11.80 16.91 -5.00
CA ASP A 218 12.01 18.35 -4.74
C ASP A 218 10.75 18.96 -4.12
N TYR A 219 10.87 19.52 -2.93
CA TYR A 219 9.82 20.30 -2.25
C TYR A 219 10.11 21.81 -2.25
N GLY A 220 11.19 22.23 -2.92
CA GLY A 220 11.65 23.62 -2.96
C GLY A 220 12.61 23.96 -1.83
N ASP A 221 12.12 24.05 -0.61
CA ASP A 221 12.95 24.40 0.56
C ASP A 221 13.75 23.22 1.12
N PHE A 222 13.36 21.98 0.77
CA PHE A 222 14.03 20.74 1.16
C PHE A 222 13.88 19.67 0.08
N SER A 223 14.66 18.64 0.18
CA SER A 223 14.59 17.46 -0.70
C SER A 223 14.43 16.18 0.09
N VAL A 224 13.79 15.18 -0.53
CA VAL A 224 13.64 13.84 0.03
C VAL A 224 14.24 12.84 -0.95
N THR A 225 15.17 12.01 -0.48
CA THR A 225 15.72 10.90 -1.26
C THR A 225 15.03 9.62 -0.83
N LEU A 226 14.50 8.88 -1.78
CA LEU A 226 13.97 7.54 -1.58
C LEU A 226 14.97 6.51 -2.10
N GLN A 227 15.22 5.46 -1.33
CA GLN A 227 15.97 4.29 -1.76
C GLN A 227 15.10 3.04 -1.61
N HIS A 228 15.07 2.21 -2.64
CA HIS A 228 14.33 0.95 -2.61
C HIS A 228 15.09 -0.14 -3.37
N SER A 229 15.03 -1.38 -2.87
CA SER A 229 15.64 -2.54 -3.53
C SER A 229 14.94 -3.82 -3.13
N LYS A 230 14.67 -4.68 -4.12
CA LYS A 230 14.20 -6.06 -3.90
C LYS A 230 15.30 -7.11 -4.11
N VAL A 231 16.49 -6.66 -4.42
CA VAL A 231 17.64 -7.53 -4.75
C VAL A 231 18.82 -7.33 -3.80
N SER A 232 18.67 -6.48 -2.81
CA SER A 232 19.65 -6.23 -1.75
C SER A 232 18.98 -5.75 -0.47
N ASP A 233 19.62 -5.98 0.67
CA ASP A 233 19.20 -5.45 1.96
C ASP A 233 19.90 -4.12 2.27
N SER A 234 19.32 -3.31 3.15
CA SER A 234 19.95 -2.14 3.74
C SER A 234 19.85 -2.21 5.26
N VAL A 235 20.95 -1.82 5.92
CA VAL A 235 21.02 -1.66 7.38
C VAL A 235 20.74 -0.23 7.82
N LEU A 236 20.51 0.69 6.86
CA LEU A 236 20.29 2.10 7.16
C LEU A 236 18.84 2.34 7.60
N ALA A 237 18.67 3.09 8.67
CA ALA A 237 17.40 3.65 9.05
C ALA A 237 16.99 4.80 8.08
N SER A 238 15.71 5.11 8.02
CA SER A 238 15.24 6.37 7.43
C SER A 238 15.54 7.54 8.36
N GLU A 239 15.83 8.71 7.80
CA GLU A 239 16.21 9.90 8.57
C GLU A 239 15.60 11.17 8.00
N ILE A 240 15.13 12.07 8.89
CA ILE A 240 14.64 13.40 8.54
C ILE A 240 15.53 14.41 9.27
N GLN A 241 16.20 15.28 8.52
CA GLN A 241 17.25 16.18 9.02
C GLN A 241 16.80 17.65 9.04
N GLY A 242 16.99 18.30 10.16
CA GLY A 242 16.70 19.72 10.35
C GLY A 242 17.78 20.47 11.14
N GLU A 243 17.55 21.76 11.35
CA GLU A 243 18.54 22.64 12.00
C GLU A 243 18.80 22.28 13.46
N ARG A 244 17.80 21.73 14.17
CA ARG A 244 17.89 21.41 15.62
C ARG A 244 18.17 19.95 15.90
N GLY A 245 18.21 19.09 14.89
CA GLY A 245 18.45 17.65 15.05
C GLY A 245 17.81 16.84 13.94
N SER A 246 17.76 15.52 14.13
CA SER A 246 17.18 14.57 13.17
C SER A 246 16.17 13.68 13.84
N LEU A 247 15.16 13.24 13.06
CA LEU A 247 14.30 12.11 13.41
C LEU A 247 14.82 10.87 12.67
N VAL A 248 14.98 9.77 13.40
CA VAL A 248 15.48 8.49 12.87
C VAL A 248 14.36 7.47 12.99
N ILE A 249 14.07 6.76 11.89
CA ILE A 249 12.95 5.82 11.80
C ILE A 249 13.48 4.46 11.35
N GLU A 250 13.38 3.44 12.21
CA GLU A 250 13.69 2.06 11.86
C GLU A 250 12.47 1.40 11.22
N LYS A 251 12.69 0.65 10.12
CA LYS A 251 11.65 -0.05 9.35
C LYS A 251 10.46 0.86 9.04
N LEU A 252 10.66 1.81 8.15
CA LEU A 252 9.69 2.86 7.81
C LEU A 252 8.27 2.31 7.57
N SER A 253 8.11 1.18 6.87
CA SER A 253 6.81 0.58 6.58
C SER A 253 6.02 0.19 7.84
N GLU A 254 6.72 -0.11 8.93
CA GLU A 254 6.14 -0.49 10.23
C GLU A 254 6.32 0.62 11.29
N CYS A 255 7.10 1.66 11.00
CA CYS A 255 7.54 2.66 11.99
C CYS A 255 7.91 2.02 13.32
N GLN A 256 8.77 0.99 13.25
CA GLN A 256 9.03 0.12 14.40
C GLN A 256 9.69 0.87 15.56
N LYS A 257 10.54 1.84 15.21
CA LYS A 257 11.18 2.70 16.18
C LYS A 257 11.30 4.13 15.63
N VAL A 258 11.03 5.11 16.47
CA VAL A 258 11.15 6.54 16.17
C VAL A 258 12.01 7.20 17.24
N CYS A 259 13.14 7.76 16.85
CA CYS A 259 14.03 8.48 17.75
C CYS A 259 14.22 9.93 17.31
N PHE A 260 14.38 10.82 18.26
CA PHE A 260 14.85 12.19 18.04
C PHE A 260 16.32 12.31 18.46
N ALA A 261 17.19 12.71 17.56
CA ALA A 261 18.60 13.00 17.77
C ALA A 261 18.79 14.52 17.80
N PRO A 262 18.67 15.19 18.96
CA PRO A 262 18.87 16.63 19.06
C PRO A 262 20.34 16.96 18.86
N ARG A 263 20.61 18.12 18.23
CA ARG A 263 21.99 18.60 18.04
C ARG A 263 22.69 18.80 19.38
N GLY A 264 23.83 18.16 19.58
CA GLY A 264 24.67 18.31 20.78
C GLY A 264 24.10 17.66 22.06
N ALA A 265 23.10 16.80 21.95
CA ALA A 265 22.53 16.07 23.07
C ALA A 265 22.31 14.57 22.74
N LEU A 266 21.98 13.78 23.73
CA LEU A 266 21.73 12.36 23.57
C LEU A 266 20.46 12.09 22.78
N MET A 267 20.48 11.04 21.96
CA MET A 267 19.30 10.54 21.24
C MET A 267 18.19 10.13 22.23
N GLN A 268 16.99 10.51 21.90
CA GLN A 268 15.76 10.25 22.67
C GLN A 268 14.89 9.24 21.91
N ASP A 269 14.51 8.16 22.56
CA ASP A 269 13.52 7.22 22.03
C ASP A 269 12.11 7.81 22.26
N LEU A 270 11.38 8.00 21.17
CA LEU A 270 10.00 8.52 21.18
C LEU A 270 8.96 7.42 20.95
N THR A 271 9.42 6.20 20.68
CA THR A 271 8.59 5.08 20.24
C THR A 271 7.44 4.79 21.20
N GLN A 272 6.24 4.64 20.67
CA GLN A 272 5.06 4.18 21.39
C GLN A 272 4.81 2.68 21.11
N PRO A 273 4.21 1.95 22.06
CA PRO A 273 3.79 0.57 21.81
C PRO A 273 2.82 0.49 20.63
N GLN A 274 3.03 -0.49 19.76
CA GLN A 274 2.14 -0.81 18.65
C GLN A 274 1.70 -2.27 18.74
N HIS A 275 0.54 -2.56 18.18
CA HIS A 275 0.07 -3.93 18.04
C HIS A 275 1.05 -4.74 17.19
N ILE A 276 1.25 -6.02 17.53
CA ILE A 276 2.20 -6.89 16.82
C ILE A 276 1.82 -7.08 15.34
N ASN A 277 0.53 -7.19 15.05
CA ASN A 277 0.01 -7.14 13.68
C ASN A 277 -0.53 -5.74 13.40
N THR A 278 0.27 -4.93 12.72
CA THR A 278 -0.01 -3.52 12.47
C THR A 278 -1.18 -3.25 11.52
N MET A 279 -1.70 -4.28 10.84
CA MET A 279 -2.91 -4.16 10.02
C MET A 279 -4.17 -3.87 10.84
N LEU A 280 -4.13 -4.08 12.17
CA LEU A 280 -5.23 -3.72 13.08
C LEU A 280 -5.66 -2.26 12.91
N TYR A 281 -4.70 -1.35 12.74
CA TYR A 281 -4.97 0.09 12.67
C TYR A 281 -5.68 0.48 11.38
N GLU A 282 -5.29 -0.08 10.24
CA GLU A 282 -5.96 0.20 8.97
C GLU A 282 -7.33 -0.48 8.88
N ALA A 283 -7.49 -1.69 9.45
CA ALA A 283 -8.80 -2.34 9.57
C ALA A 283 -9.75 -1.48 10.41
N GLY A 284 -9.30 -0.94 11.54
CA GLY A 284 -10.07 -0.01 12.36
C GLY A 284 -10.44 1.28 11.62
N ALA A 285 -9.49 1.86 10.86
CA ALA A 285 -9.73 3.05 10.06
C ALA A 285 -10.79 2.79 8.97
N PHE A 286 -10.71 1.67 8.27
CA PHE A 286 -11.70 1.29 7.26
C PHE A 286 -13.09 1.10 7.87
N ALA A 287 -13.21 0.44 9.02
CA ALA A 287 -14.48 0.32 9.73
C ALA A 287 -15.08 1.68 10.07
N GLN A 288 -14.27 2.60 10.60
CA GLN A 288 -14.70 3.94 10.96
C GLN A 288 -15.20 4.74 9.75
N LEU A 289 -14.54 4.63 8.60
CA LEU A 289 -15.00 5.27 7.37
C LEU A 289 -16.37 4.73 6.92
N ILE A 290 -16.59 3.43 7.01
CA ILE A 290 -17.88 2.81 6.68
C ILE A 290 -18.97 3.27 7.66
N GLU A 291 -18.71 3.22 8.97
CA GLU A 291 -19.66 3.63 10.02
C GLU A 291 -20.06 5.11 9.87
N ASN A 292 -19.14 5.96 9.42
CA ASN A 292 -19.36 7.39 9.21
C ASN A 292 -19.87 7.73 7.79
N HIS A 293 -20.08 6.75 6.92
CA HIS A 293 -20.43 6.95 5.51
C HIS A 293 -19.46 7.92 4.79
N ALA A 294 -18.18 7.88 5.15
CA ALA A 294 -17.15 8.79 4.66
C ALA A 294 -16.65 8.35 3.27
N VAL A 295 -17.46 8.57 2.25
CA VAL A 295 -17.08 8.29 0.84
C VAL A 295 -15.88 9.15 0.43
N GLU A 296 -15.85 10.41 0.86
CA GLU A 296 -14.70 11.31 0.69
C GLU A 296 -13.87 11.34 1.97
N HIS A 297 -12.58 11.07 1.85
CA HIS A 297 -11.65 11.10 2.97
C HIS A 297 -10.21 11.38 2.51
N PRO A 298 -9.33 11.87 3.39
CA PRO A 298 -7.96 12.26 3.02
C PRO A 298 -7.12 11.12 2.40
N GLY A 299 -7.43 9.86 2.73
CA GLY A 299 -6.76 8.69 2.17
C GLY A 299 -6.88 8.62 0.64
N LEU A 300 -8.01 9.02 0.04
CA LEU A 300 -8.16 9.04 -1.42
C LEU A 300 -7.24 10.06 -2.09
N SER A 301 -7.05 11.23 -1.48
CA SER A 301 -6.09 12.23 -1.98
C SER A 301 -4.67 11.72 -1.89
N LEU A 302 -4.31 11.01 -0.81
CA LEU A 302 -3.00 10.37 -0.66
C LEU A 302 -2.79 9.28 -1.72
N SER A 303 -3.75 8.39 -1.92
CA SER A 303 -3.69 7.33 -2.95
C SER A 303 -3.51 7.91 -4.34
N ARG A 304 -4.29 8.94 -4.68
CA ARG A 304 -4.20 9.63 -5.97
C ARG A 304 -2.84 10.28 -6.19
N ALA A 305 -2.34 11.03 -5.20
CA ALA A 305 -1.03 11.67 -5.26
C ALA A 305 0.10 10.64 -5.39
N THR A 306 0.03 9.56 -4.62
CA THR A 306 1.00 8.46 -4.69
C THR A 306 0.99 7.81 -6.08
N ALA A 307 -0.17 7.49 -6.63
CA ALA A 307 -0.30 6.91 -7.97
C ALA A 307 0.24 7.83 -9.08
N LYS A 308 0.00 9.14 -8.96
CA LYS A 308 0.56 10.16 -9.88
C LYS A 308 2.07 10.07 -9.93
N TRP A 309 2.71 10.09 -8.77
CA TRP A 309 4.16 10.08 -8.72
C TRP A 309 4.77 8.71 -9.00
N LEU A 310 4.11 7.61 -8.66
CA LEU A 310 4.50 6.27 -9.13
C LEU A 310 4.50 6.18 -10.66
N THR A 311 3.45 6.69 -11.31
CA THR A 311 3.34 6.71 -12.77
C THR A 311 4.48 7.53 -13.39
N GLU A 312 4.78 8.71 -12.82
CA GLU A 312 5.87 9.56 -13.31
C GLU A 312 7.25 8.92 -13.08
N ILE A 313 7.50 8.33 -11.91
CA ILE A 313 8.75 7.61 -11.61
C ILE A 313 8.95 6.46 -12.61
N ARG A 314 7.91 5.66 -12.87
CA ARG A 314 7.99 4.57 -13.85
C ARG A 314 8.26 5.09 -15.27
N ARG A 315 7.63 6.20 -15.65
CA ARG A 315 7.89 6.85 -16.95
C ARG A 315 9.37 7.25 -17.09
N GLN A 316 9.98 7.82 -16.04
CA GLN A 316 11.40 8.20 -16.05
C GLN A 316 12.35 7.01 -16.09
N THR A 317 11.99 5.92 -15.42
CA THR A 317 12.84 4.72 -15.29
C THR A 317 12.61 3.68 -16.39
N GLY A 318 11.59 3.85 -17.23
CA GLY A 318 11.27 2.94 -18.32
C GLY A 318 10.52 1.67 -17.89
N VAL A 319 9.95 1.64 -16.69
CA VAL A 319 9.09 0.54 -16.22
C VAL A 319 7.70 0.70 -16.83
N ILE A 320 7.31 -0.26 -17.69
CA ILE A 320 6.03 -0.23 -18.43
C ILE A 320 5.21 -1.47 -18.05
N PHE A 321 3.91 -1.26 -17.85
CA PHE A 321 2.94 -2.32 -17.58
C PHE A 321 1.90 -2.44 -18.70
N PRO A 322 1.27 -3.59 -18.91
CA PRO A 322 0.17 -3.72 -19.87
C PRO A 322 -0.96 -2.72 -19.64
N ALA A 323 -1.22 -2.36 -18.39
CA ALA A 323 -2.24 -1.37 -18.01
C ALA A 323 -1.91 0.08 -18.44
N ASP A 324 -0.70 0.36 -18.91
CA ASP A 324 -0.30 1.68 -19.43
C ASP A 324 -0.66 1.86 -20.91
N ASP A 325 -1.07 0.78 -21.59
CA ASP A 325 -1.52 0.83 -22.97
C ASP A 325 -2.96 1.32 -23.07
N LEU A 326 -3.12 2.62 -23.37
CA LEU A 326 -4.42 3.29 -23.52
C LEU A 326 -5.23 2.81 -24.75
N THR A 327 -4.69 1.93 -25.58
CA THR A 327 -5.39 1.40 -26.76
C THR A 327 -6.35 0.25 -26.41
N HIS A 328 -6.23 -0.34 -25.22
CA HIS A 328 -7.21 -1.29 -24.72
C HIS A 328 -8.23 -0.56 -23.87
N PRO A 329 -9.53 -0.56 -24.27
CA PRO A 329 -10.58 -0.05 -23.39
C PRO A 329 -10.52 -0.83 -22.09
N LEU A 330 -10.59 -0.10 -20.95
CA LEU A 330 -10.76 -0.67 -19.62
C LEU A 330 -11.96 -1.64 -19.68
N THR A 331 -11.69 -2.89 -20.03
CA THR A 331 -12.77 -3.90 -20.17
C THR A 331 -13.32 -4.19 -18.78
N ALA A 332 -14.60 -3.88 -18.65
CA ALA A 332 -15.45 -4.08 -17.48
C ALA A 332 -15.52 -5.54 -17.00
#